data_74a1011cc804600e7740b7729a9978f8
#
_entry.id   74a1011cc804600e7740b7729a9978f8
#
_cell.length_a   1.000
_cell.length_b   1.000
_cell.length_c   1.000
_cell.angle_alpha   90.00
_cell.angle_beta   90.00
_cell.angle_gamma   90.00
#
_symmetry.space_group_name_H-M   'P 1'
#
loop_
_entity.id
_entity.type
_entity.pdbx_description
1 polymer ?
#
loop_
_entity_poly.entity_id
_entity_poly.type
_entity_poly.pdbx_seq_one_letter_code
_entity_poly.pdbx_strand_id
1 'polypeptide(L)'
;TKAGLGTDLIPLHEQTGTIRAEVDPATGEHYVACTRLPVDVALVHAHSADELGNVRVDPKLIWMDNEIVNAAERTFASVERYVDHADVVAEPHRTTYPQFMVSGVSLAEFGAYPTSCFPEYSHHTEFFQTYSAAASDPEEFASFFASQVVGPETWVDFIQSSGGDEMVASIRRPSA
;
A
#
# COMPACT_ATOMS: atom_id res chain seq x y z
N THR A 1 -21.20 -7.89 -12.00
CA THR A 1 -21.17 -9.07 -11.09
C THR A 1 -22.58 -9.43 -10.61
N LYS A 2 -22.77 -10.67 -10.15
CA LYS A 2 -24.01 -11.11 -9.48
C LYS A 2 -23.80 -11.21 -7.95
N ALA A 3 -22.61 -10.95 -7.46
CA ALA A 3 -22.32 -10.99 -6.03
C ALA A 3 -23.17 -9.96 -5.26
N GLY A 4 -23.74 -10.39 -4.15
CA GLY A 4 -24.57 -9.54 -3.27
C GLY A 4 -26.03 -9.38 -3.70
N LEU A 5 -26.46 -9.84 -4.89
CA LEU A 5 -27.86 -9.78 -5.29
C LEU A 5 -28.75 -10.56 -4.28
N GLY A 6 -29.86 -9.91 -3.85
CA GLY A 6 -30.79 -10.47 -2.88
C GLY A 6 -30.32 -10.41 -1.42
N THR A 7 -29.24 -9.70 -1.12
CA THR A 7 -28.78 -9.46 0.25
C THR A 7 -29.03 -8.02 0.68
N ASP A 8 -28.97 -7.74 1.98
CA ASP A 8 -29.12 -6.40 2.56
C ASP A 8 -27.98 -5.43 2.20
N LEU A 9 -26.90 -5.94 1.61
CA LEU A 9 -25.78 -5.11 1.13
C LEU A 9 -26.21 -4.17 0.00
N ILE A 10 -27.11 -4.60 -0.88
CA ILE A 10 -27.54 -3.77 -2.02
C ILE A 10 -28.23 -2.49 -1.56
N PRO A 11 -29.33 -2.53 -0.75
CA PRO A 11 -29.99 -1.32 -0.28
C PRO A 11 -29.06 -0.39 0.51
N LEU A 12 -28.14 -0.95 1.30
CA LEU A 12 -27.18 -0.17 2.09
C LEU A 12 -26.22 0.63 1.20
N HIS A 13 -25.66 0.01 0.18
CA HIS A 13 -24.71 0.64 -0.71
C HIS A 13 -25.36 1.50 -1.80
N GLU A 14 -26.62 1.24 -2.15
CA GLU A 14 -27.40 2.13 -3.05
C GLU A 14 -27.58 3.52 -2.42
N GLN A 15 -27.73 3.60 -1.09
CA GLN A 15 -27.82 4.88 -0.37
C GLN A 15 -26.53 5.72 -0.48
N THR A 16 -25.39 5.07 -0.61
CA THR A 16 -24.09 5.74 -0.79
C THR A 16 -23.75 6.00 -2.25
N GLY A 17 -24.52 5.47 -3.19
CA GLY A 17 -24.26 5.59 -4.63
C GLY A 17 -23.07 4.77 -5.15
N THR A 18 -22.52 3.87 -4.32
CA THR A 18 -21.34 3.07 -4.68
C THR A 18 -21.68 1.85 -5.53
N ILE A 19 -22.87 1.30 -5.37
CA ILE A 19 -23.39 0.21 -6.18
C ILE A 19 -24.89 0.42 -6.48
N ARG A 20 -25.39 -0.27 -7.49
CA ARG A 20 -26.82 -0.32 -7.81
C ARG A 20 -27.16 -1.64 -8.48
N ALA A 21 -28.39 -2.10 -8.27
CA ALA A 21 -28.91 -3.24 -9.01
C ALA A 21 -29.42 -2.78 -10.39
N GLU A 22 -29.02 -3.47 -11.42
CA GLU A 22 -29.43 -3.20 -12.82
C GLU A 22 -29.87 -4.47 -13.52
N VAL A 23 -30.51 -4.32 -14.65
CA VAL A 23 -30.90 -5.42 -15.55
C VAL A 23 -30.16 -5.26 -16.86
N ASP A 24 -29.50 -6.32 -17.29
CA ASP A 24 -28.87 -6.35 -18.62
C ASP A 24 -29.95 -6.31 -19.70
N PRO A 25 -29.98 -5.28 -20.56
CA PRO A 25 -31.02 -5.13 -21.58
C PRO A 25 -30.98 -6.21 -22.66
N ALA A 26 -29.84 -6.87 -22.85
CA ALA A 26 -29.69 -7.92 -23.88
C ALA A 26 -30.16 -9.30 -23.36
N THR A 27 -29.93 -9.59 -22.09
CA THR A 27 -30.21 -10.93 -21.50
C THR A 27 -31.37 -10.96 -20.53
N GLY A 28 -31.79 -9.81 -19.99
CA GLY A 28 -32.77 -9.71 -18.92
C GLY A 28 -32.26 -10.14 -17.54
N GLU A 29 -30.96 -10.43 -17.44
CA GLU A 29 -30.37 -10.86 -16.18
C GLU A 29 -30.13 -9.69 -15.23
N HIS A 30 -30.39 -9.91 -13.94
CA HIS A 30 -30.04 -8.95 -12.89
C HIS A 30 -28.55 -9.02 -12.55
N TYR A 31 -27.92 -7.87 -12.37
CA TYR A 31 -26.54 -7.75 -11.94
C TYR A 31 -26.33 -6.51 -11.05
N VAL A 32 -25.20 -6.49 -10.37
CA VAL A 32 -24.74 -5.36 -9.57
C VAL A 32 -23.73 -4.55 -10.38
N ALA A 33 -24.07 -3.30 -10.63
CA ALA A 33 -23.16 -2.31 -11.19
C ALA A 33 -22.46 -1.58 -10.04
N CYS A 34 -21.12 -1.51 -10.10
CA CYS A 34 -20.31 -0.74 -9.18
C CYS A 34 -19.97 0.60 -9.82
N THR A 35 -20.18 1.68 -9.09
CA THR A 35 -19.74 3.01 -9.53
C THR A 35 -18.22 3.07 -9.50
N ARG A 36 -17.61 3.61 -10.55
CA ARG A 36 -16.17 3.84 -10.58
C ARG A 36 -15.80 4.77 -9.43
N LEU A 37 -14.81 4.37 -8.61
CA LEU A 37 -14.16 5.25 -7.66
C LEU A 37 -13.10 6.07 -8.42
N PRO A 38 -13.23 7.39 -8.51
CA PRO A 38 -12.17 8.22 -9.08
C PRO A 38 -10.99 8.24 -8.10
N VAL A 39 -9.80 7.91 -8.60
CA VAL A 39 -8.55 7.95 -7.83
C VAL A 39 -7.59 8.85 -8.60
N ASP A 40 -7.28 10.02 -8.06
CA ASP A 40 -6.36 10.98 -8.69
C ASP A 40 -4.91 10.49 -8.58
N VAL A 41 -4.53 9.96 -7.40
CA VAL A 41 -3.17 9.53 -7.10
C VAL A 41 -3.19 8.22 -6.32
N ALA A 42 -2.40 7.25 -6.78
CA ALA A 42 -2.02 6.07 -6.02
C ALA A 42 -0.62 6.26 -5.43
N LEU A 43 -0.45 5.91 -4.16
CA LEU A 43 0.83 5.81 -3.49
C LEU A 43 1.03 4.35 -3.10
N VAL A 44 2.10 3.73 -3.59
CA VAL A 44 2.42 2.33 -3.30
C VAL A 44 3.85 2.20 -2.79
N HIS A 45 4.09 1.22 -1.92
CA HIS A 45 5.43 0.84 -1.51
C HIS A 45 5.79 -0.51 -2.10
N ALA A 46 7.01 -0.64 -2.63
CA ALA A 46 7.44 -1.82 -3.36
C ALA A 46 8.87 -2.22 -3.00
N HIS A 47 9.28 -3.44 -3.39
CA HIS A 47 10.60 -3.97 -3.07
C HIS A 47 11.71 -3.30 -3.88
N SER A 48 11.49 -3.10 -5.17
CA SER A 48 12.52 -2.51 -6.02
C SER A 48 11.93 -1.86 -7.28
N ALA A 49 12.70 -0.97 -7.87
CA ALA A 49 12.45 -0.46 -9.21
C ALA A 49 13.78 -0.23 -9.94
N ASP A 50 13.73 -0.14 -11.25
CA ASP A 50 14.83 0.39 -12.02
C ASP A 50 14.73 1.92 -12.19
N GLU A 51 15.76 2.53 -12.78
CA GLU A 51 15.80 3.96 -13.04
C GLU A 51 14.74 4.46 -14.03
N LEU A 52 14.14 3.56 -14.82
CA LEU A 52 13.10 3.87 -15.77
C LEU A 52 11.68 3.81 -15.14
N GLY A 53 11.54 3.32 -13.92
CA GLY A 53 10.28 3.23 -13.21
C GLY A 53 9.55 1.89 -13.38
N ASN A 54 10.24 0.83 -13.79
CA ASN A 54 9.69 -0.52 -13.74
C ASN A 54 9.74 -1.05 -12.31
N VAL A 55 8.59 -1.22 -11.69
CA VAL A 55 8.45 -1.57 -10.26
C VAL A 55 8.22 -3.05 -10.09
N ARG A 56 8.88 -3.64 -9.07
CA ARG A 56 8.75 -5.04 -8.68
C ARG A 56 8.23 -5.17 -7.26
N VAL A 57 7.15 -5.93 -7.11
CA VAL A 57 6.60 -6.36 -5.83
C VAL A 57 6.60 -7.89 -5.81
N ASP A 58 6.80 -8.52 -4.65
CA ASP A 58 6.57 -9.97 -4.55
C ASP A 58 5.09 -10.26 -4.81
N PRO A 59 4.74 -11.04 -5.84
CA PRO A 59 3.34 -11.27 -6.23
C PRO A 59 2.49 -11.89 -5.13
N LYS A 60 3.10 -12.57 -4.16
CA LYS A 60 2.40 -13.17 -3.01
C LYS A 60 1.92 -12.13 -1.99
N LEU A 61 2.43 -10.91 -2.08
CA LEU A 61 2.17 -9.82 -1.13
C LEU A 61 1.27 -8.74 -1.72
N ILE A 62 0.90 -8.86 -2.98
CA ILE A 62 -0.02 -7.93 -3.63
C ILE A 62 -1.44 -8.24 -3.11
N TRP A 63 -2.08 -7.24 -2.54
CA TRP A 63 -3.46 -7.32 -2.07
C TRP A 63 -4.38 -6.53 -3.01
N MET A 64 -4.60 -5.25 -2.74
CA MET A 64 -5.43 -4.37 -3.57
C MET A 64 -4.60 -3.36 -4.38
N ASP A 65 -3.28 -3.49 -4.37
CA ASP A 65 -2.38 -2.55 -5.02
C ASP A 65 -2.63 -2.48 -6.53
N ASN A 66 -2.92 -3.62 -7.17
CA ASN A 66 -3.21 -3.66 -8.59
C ASN A 66 -4.47 -2.87 -8.94
N GLU A 67 -5.52 -3.00 -8.14
CA GLU A 67 -6.79 -2.28 -8.33
C GLU A 67 -6.59 -0.79 -8.14
N ILE A 68 -5.82 -0.37 -7.14
CA ILE A 68 -5.51 1.03 -6.84
C ILE A 68 -4.68 1.64 -7.97
N VAL A 69 -3.59 0.97 -8.38
CA VAL A 69 -2.71 1.44 -9.47
C VAL A 69 -3.48 1.55 -10.81
N ASN A 70 -4.34 0.57 -11.11
CA ASN A 70 -5.16 0.61 -12.34
C ASN A 70 -6.29 1.64 -12.29
N ALA A 71 -6.77 2.00 -11.10
CA ALA A 71 -7.83 3.00 -10.95
C ALA A 71 -7.29 4.43 -10.99
N ALA A 72 -6.04 4.65 -10.63
CA ALA A 72 -5.43 5.96 -10.46
C ALA A 72 -5.07 6.63 -11.79
N GLU A 73 -5.16 7.96 -11.81
CA GLU A 73 -4.64 8.77 -12.93
C GLU A 73 -3.11 8.86 -12.90
N ARG A 74 -2.53 8.88 -11.69
CA ARG A 74 -1.08 8.92 -11.48
C ARG A 74 -0.70 7.99 -10.35
N THR A 75 0.38 7.22 -10.55
CA THR A 75 0.93 6.34 -9.53
C THR A 75 2.35 6.77 -9.17
N PHE A 76 2.61 6.90 -7.88
CA PHE A 76 3.96 7.11 -7.35
C PHE A 76 4.32 5.92 -6.47
N ALA A 77 5.53 5.41 -6.66
CA ALA A 77 6.05 4.30 -5.89
C ALA A 77 7.24 4.74 -5.02
N SER A 78 7.25 4.34 -3.75
CA SER A 78 8.47 4.28 -2.96
C SER A 78 9.02 2.85 -3.00
N VAL A 79 10.35 2.69 -2.98
CA VAL A 79 10.99 1.38 -3.09
C VAL A 79 12.10 1.21 -2.06
N GLU A 80 12.32 -0.04 -1.64
CA GLU A 80 13.40 -0.40 -0.73
C GLU A 80 14.78 -0.25 -1.38
N ARG A 81 14.88 -0.48 -2.71
CA ARG A 81 16.13 -0.38 -3.47
C ARG A 81 15.91 -0.16 -4.95
N TYR A 82 16.91 0.43 -5.59
CA TYR A 82 17.03 0.39 -7.05
C TYR A 82 17.76 -0.88 -7.49
N VAL A 83 17.43 -1.35 -8.68
CA VAL A 83 18.07 -2.47 -9.40
C VAL A 83 18.47 -2.01 -10.80
N ASP A 84 19.45 -2.68 -11.38
CA ASP A 84 19.86 -2.36 -12.74
C ASP A 84 18.77 -2.69 -13.76
N HIS A 85 18.60 -1.83 -14.76
CA HIS A 85 17.64 -2.09 -15.84
C HIS A 85 17.92 -3.40 -16.57
N ALA A 86 19.18 -3.81 -16.67
CA ALA A 86 19.55 -5.09 -17.27
C ALA A 86 18.93 -6.29 -16.53
N ASP A 87 18.83 -6.23 -15.20
CA ASP A 87 18.17 -7.27 -14.39
C ASP A 87 16.65 -7.31 -14.67
N VAL A 88 16.06 -6.12 -14.90
CA VAL A 88 14.64 -6.05 -15.26
C VAL A 88 14.38 -6.68 -16.62
N VAL A 89 15.24 -6.40 -17.60
CA VAL A 89 15.16 -6.97 -18.95
C VAL A 89 15.39 -8.48 -18.93
N ALA A 90 16.31 -8.97 -18.09
CA ALA A 90 16.57 -10.41 -17.97
C ALA A 90 15.39 -11.21 -17.39
N GLU A 91 14.60 -10.58 -16.49
CA GLU A 91 13.47 -11.22 -15.82
C GLU A 91 12.20 -10.36 -15.93
N PRO A 92 11.65 -10.10 -17.12
CA PRO A 92 10.54 -9.17 -17.34
C PRO A 92 9.25 -9.61 -16.63
N HIS A 93 9.07 -10.91 -16.44
CA HIS A 93 7.91 -11.49 -15.74
C HIS A 93 7.81 -11.12 -14.27
N ARG A 94 8.89 -10.59 -13.67
CA ARG A 94 8.92 -10.10 -12.29
C ARG A 94 8.50 -8.63 -12.17
N THR A 95 8.31 -7.93 -13.29
CA THR A 95 7.84 -6.55 -13.27
C THR A 95 6.34 -6.52 -12.97
N THR A 96 5.99 -5.90 -11.86
CA THR A 96 4.60 -5.77 -11.42
C THR A 96 3.93 -4.56 -12.08
N TYR A 97 4.58 -3.41 -12.01
CA TYR A 97 4.10 -2.17 -12.62
C TYR A 97 5.16 -1.67 -13.62
N PRO A 98 4.90 -1.82 -14.93
CA PRO A 98 5.76 -1.25 -15.96
C PRO A 98 5.83 0.27 -15.88
N GLN A 99 6.92 0.86 -16.36
CA GLN A 99 7.19 2.30 -16.31
C GLN A 99 6.05 3.19 -16.80
N PHE A 100 5.24 2.72 -17.76
CA PHE A 100 4.12 3.51 -18.30
C PHE A 100 2.93 3.62 -17.33
N MET A 101 2.89 2.81 -16.27
CA MET A 101 1.89 2.87 -15.19
C MET A 101 2.37 3.73 -14.01
N VAL A 102 3.65 4.13 -13.98
CA VAL A 102 4.29 4.78 -12.83
C VAL A 102 4.73 6.19 -13.20
N SER A 103 4.25 7.18 -12.47
CA SER A 103 4.56 8.59 -12.69
C SER A 103 5.85 9.04 -12.03
N GLY A 104 6.31 8.31 -11.01
CA GLY A 104 7.57 8.59 -10.33
C GLY A 104 7.92 7.52 -9.30
N VAL A 105 9.22 7.34 -9.08
CA VAL A 105 9.77 6.42 -8.09
C VAL A 105 10.71 7.17 -7.15
N SER A 106 10.65 6.85 -5.86
CA SER A 106 11.55 7.37 -4.84
C SER A 106 12.16 6.23 -4.02
N LEU A 107 13.46 6.32 -3.73
CA LEU A 107 14.09 5.42 -2.77
C LEU A 107 13.59 5.76 -1.36
N ALA A 108 13.12 4.76 -0.65
CA ALA A 108 12.68 4.87 0.74
C ALA A 108 12.92 3.53 1.45
N GLU A 109 14.17 3.29 1.83
CA GLU A 109 14.52 2.10 2.63
C GLU A 109 13.71 2.11 3.93
N PHE A 110 13.12 0.98 4.30
CA PHE A 110 12.12 0.85 5.36
C PHE A 110 10.84 1.70 5.17
N GLY A 111 10.51 2.05 3.94
CA GLY A 111 9.39 2.93 3.64
C GLY A 111 8.00 2.41 4.02
N ALA A 112 7.83 1.11 4.30
CA ALA A 112 6.61 0.55 4.85
C ALA A 112 6.58 0.51 6.39
N TYR A 113 7.69 0.83 7.07
CA TYR A 113 7.75 0.84 8.54
C TYR A 113 6.68 1.80 9.13
N PRO A 114 5.97 1.46 10.20
CA PRO A 114 6.14 0.30 11.10
C PRO A 114 5.45 -0.99 10.66
N THR A 115 4.84 -1.02 9.48
CA THR A 115 4.30 -2.24 8.88
C THR A 115 5.43 -3.10 8.29
N SER A 116 5.12 -4.10 7.49
CA SER A 116 6.12 -5.00 6.90
C SER A 116 6.31 -4.77 5.41
N CYS A 117 7.53 -4.95 4.91
CA CYS A 117 7.83 -5.20 3.51
C CYS A 117 8.50 -6.58 3.41
N PHE A 118 7.70 -7.62 3.45
CA PHE A 118 8.21 -9.00 3.45
C PHE A 118 8.77 -9.38 2.07
N PRO A 119 9.90 -10.09 1.96
CA PRO A 119 10.67 -10.72 3.03
C PRO A 119 11.75 -9.81 3.66
N GLU A 120 11.90 -8.56 3.25
CA GLU A 120 12.96 -7.66 3.69
C GLU A 120 12.90 -7.45 5.21
N TYR A 121 11.73 -7.11 5.74
CA TYR A 121 11.49 -6.95 7.17
C TYR A 121 10.04 -7.25 7.58
N SER A 122 9.89 -7.55 8.86
CA SER A 122 8.60 -7.76 9.52
C SER A 122 8.07 -6.46 10.10
N HIS A 123 6.79 -6.45 10.52
CA HIS A 123 6.22 -5.33 11.26
C HIS A 123 6.84 -5.20 12.65
N HIS A 124 6.85 -3.97 13.17
CA HIS A 124 7.35 -3.67 14.53
C HIS A 124 6.22 -3.78 15.55
N THR A 125 6.14 -4.92 16.21
CA THR A 125 5.06 -5.23 17.16
C THR A 125 4.96 -4.24 18.32
N GLU A 126 6.09 -3.83 18.88
CA GLU A 126 6.14 -2.90 20.03
C GLU A 126 5.62 -1.51 19.66
N PHE A 127 5.92 -1.03 18.44
CA PHE A 127 5.36 0.21 17.94
C PHE A 127 3.83 0.18 17.90
N PHE A 128 3.25 -0.91 17.38
CA PHE A 128 1.80 -1.06 17.33
C PHE A 128 1.16 -1.19 18.71
N GLN A 129 1.83 -1.82 19.67
CA GLN A 129 1.38 -1.88 21.06
C GLN A 129 1.34 -0.48 21.68
N THR A 130 2.41 0.30 21.50
CA THR A 130 2.50 1.68 21.98
C THR A 130 1.44 2.57 21.34
N TYR A 131 1.28 2.47 20.01
CA TYR A 131 0.21 3.17 19.27
C TYR A 131 -1.19 2.80 19.81
N SER A 132 -1.46 1.51 19.99
CA SER A 132 -2.78 1.04 20.45
C SER A 132 -3.08 1.48 21.89
N ALA A 133 -2.08 1.53 22.74
CA ALA A 133 -2.22 2.06 24.09
C ALA A 133 -2.56 3.57 24.06
N ALA A 134 -1.77 4.35 23.33
CA ALA A 134 -1.99 5.79 23.19
C ALA A 134 -3.33 6.11 22.53
N ALA A 135 -3.77 5.33 21.54
CA ALA A 135 -5.03 5.55 20.82
C ALA A 135 -6.29 5.39 21.68
N SER A 136 -6.17 4.86 22.90
CA SER A 136 -7.29 4.73 23.85
C SER A 136 -7.64 6.03 24.58
N ASP A 137 -6.74 7.01 24.59
CA ASP A 137 -6.92 8.30 25.23
C ASP A 137 -6.51 9.45 24.31
N PRO A 138 -7.34 10.50 24.13
CA PRO A 138 -7.05 11.60 23.21
C PRO A 138 -5.79 12.41 23.56
N GLU A 139 -5.45 12.58 24.85
CA GLU A 139 -4.27 13.34 25.27
C GLU A 139 -2.99 12.52 25.07
N GLU A 140 -3.05 11.21 25.39
CA GLU A 140 -1.95 10.28 25.11
C GLU A 140 -1.72 10.13 23.61
N PHE A 141 -2.79 10.05 22.81
CA PHE A 141 -2.67 10.01 21.36
C PHE A 141 -2.06 11.30 20.79
N ALA A 142 -2.47 12.46 21.27
CA ALA A 142 -1.88 13.75 20.86
C ALA A 142 -0.36 13.79 21.17
N SER A 143 0.04 13.29 22.33
CA SER A 143 1.45 13.20 22.73
C SER A 143 2.23 12.23 21.84
N PHE A 144 1.67 11.03 21.60
CA PHE A 144 2.24 10.05 20.67
C PHE A 144 2.41 10.62 19.27
N PHE A 145 1.36 11.26 18.74
CA PHE A 145 1.39 11.88 17.41
C PHE A 145 2.44 12.99 17.32
N ALA A 146 2.52 13.84 18.34
CA ALA A 146 3.51 14.90 18.40
C ALA A 146 4.95 14.36 18.41
N SER A 147 5.20 13.26 19.13
CA SER A 147 6.54 12.69 19.26
C SER A 147 6.95 11.83 18.06
N GLN A 148 6.02 11.04 17.51
CA GLN A 148 6.32 10.03 16.47
C GLN A 148 6.10 10.53 15.05
N VAL A 149 5.21 11.51 14.85
CA VAL A 149 4.85 11.96 13.48
C VAL A 149 5.33 13.38 13.23
N VAL A 150 5.12 14.30 14.18
CA VAL A 150 5.47 15.72 14.00
C VAL A 150 6.89 16.03 14.43
N GLY A 151 7.40 15.35 15.47
CA GLY A 151 8.71 15.60 16.06
C GLY A 151 9.90 15.27 15.18
N PRO A 152 9.94 14.11 14.50
CA PRO A 152 11.03 13.78 13.58
C PRO A 152 11.05 14.73 12.37
N GLU A 153 12.19 15.36 12.10
CA GLU A 153 12.35 16.24 10.93
C GLU A 153 12.65 15.44 9.66
N THR A 154 13.26 14.27 9.81
CA THR A 154 13.62 13.39 8.71
C THR A 154 13.18 11.95 8.98
N TRP A 155 13.16 11.14 7.92
CA TRP A 155 12.93 9.70 8.03
C TRP A 155 13.95 9.01 8.95
N VAL A 156 15.20 9.45 8.88
CA VAL A 156 16.27 8.92 9.73
C VAL A 156 15.99 9.21 11.21
N ASP A 157 15.54 10.43 11.54
CA ASP A 157 15.17 10.80 12.91
C ASP A 157 14.01 9.95 13.43
N PHE A 158 13.01 9.68 12.56
CA PHE A 158 11.91 8.80 12.90
C PHE A 158 12.38 7.36 13.22
N ILE A 159 13.25 6.77 12.39
CA ILE A 159 13.81 5.45 12.64
C ILE A 159 14.64 5.44 13.93
N GLN A 160 15.44 6.48 14.18
CA GLN A 160 16.23 6.59 15.40
C GLN A 160 15.35 6.73 16.66
N SER A 161 14.29 7.53 16.60
CA SER A 161 13.34 7.67 17.73
C SER A 161 12.53 6.41 18.00
N SER A 162 12.38 5.55 17.01
CA SER A 162 11.66 4.27 17.10
C SER A 162 12.52 3.10 17.56
N GLY A 163 13.79 3.33 17.91
CA GLY A 163 14.73 2.32 18.42
C GLY A 163 15.98 2.11 17.58
N GLY A 164 16.15 2.86 16.48
CA GLY A 164 17.37 2.90 15.68
C GLY A 164 17.83 1.54 15.15
N ASP A 165 19.12 1.34 15.11
CA ASP A 165 19.75 0.13 14.54
C ASP A 165 19.35 -1.16 15.25
N GLU A 166 19.09 -1.13 16.56
CA GLU A 166 18.66 -2.29 17.33
C GLU A 166 17.26 -2.74 16.90
N MET A 167 16.34 -1.79 16.76
CA MET A 167 15.00 -2.06 16.25
C MET A 167 15.09 -2.60 14.82
N VAL A 168 15.83 -1.94 13.92
CA VAL A 168 16.04 -2.37 12.55
C VAL A 168 16.56 -3.81 12.48
N ALA A 169 17.57 -4.14 13.31
CA ALA A 169 18.09 -5.50 13.37
C ALA A 169 17.05 -6.54 13.83
N SER A 170 16.15 -6.13 14.74
CA SER A 170 15.12 -7.03 15.28
C SER A 170 14.03 -7.41 14.28
N ILE A 171 13.68 -6.49 13.37
CA ILE A 171 12.62 -6.71 12.37
C ILE A 171 13.14 -7.16 11.00
N ARG A 172 14.43 -6.85 10.69
CA ARG A 172 15.07 -7.28 9.44
C ARG A 172 15.26 -8.78 9.45
N ARG A 173 14.89 -9.45 8.39
CA ARG A 173 15.10 -10.89 8.25
C ARG A 173 16.48 -11.17 7.70
N PRO A 174 17.16 -12.25 8.17
CA PRO A 174 18.40 -12.66 7.53
C PRO A 174 18.15 -12.97 6.06
N SER A 175 19.01 -12.47 5.20
CA SER A 175 19.02 -12.85 3.79
C SER A 175 19.16 -14.36 3.68
N ALA A 176 18.24 -14.99 2.95
CA ALA A 176 18.27 -16.44 2.71
C ALA A 176 19.39 -16.81 1.77
#